data_df3aa862ab58796aeffeca20b7aada33
#
_entry.id   df3aa862ab58796aeffeca20b7aada33
#
_cell.length_a   1.000
_cell.length_b   1.000
_cell.length_c   1.000
_cell.angle_alpha   90.00
_cell.angle_beta   90.00
_cell.angle_gamma   90.00
#
_symmetry.space_group_name_H-M   'P 1'
#
loop_
_entity.id
_entity.type
_entity.pdbx_description
1 polymer ?
#
loop_
_entity_poly.entity_id
_entity_poly.type
_entity_poly.pdbx_seq_one_letter_code
_entity_poly.pdbx_strand_id
1 'polypeptide(L)'
;MSDRTLLTFFDHFKNLEWQMIDDMLDENFKYELHWSGMTFDKNDFLSLVKVTAEEVQPWSTNFEIINEVQFGNVTVIQLVKLGPDKEPPTFELMISEWVGPKVKRMSVYHCPKIDTEVSNEWIESFRKD
;
A
#
# COMPACT_ATOMS: atom_id res chain seq x y z
N MET A 1 -23.73 3.53 -6.87
CA MET A 1 -22.84 3.25 -5.75
C MET A 1 -21.40 3.37 -6.18
N SER A 2 -20.68 4.26 -5.58
CA SER A 2 -19.30 4.36 -5.92
C SER A 2 -18.53 3.37 -5.08
N ASP A 3 -17.87 2.46 -5.71
CA ASP A 3 -16.98 1.54 -5.05
C ASP A 3 -15.64 2.20 -4.90
N ARG A 4 -15.52 3.04 -3.88
CA ARG A 4 -14.25 3.66 -3.53
C ARG A 4 -13.38 2.65 -2.77
N THR A 5 -13.20 1.51 -3.40
CA THR A 5 -12.43 0.42 -2.84
C THR A 5 -11.17 0.20 -3.66
N LEU A 6 -10.06 -0.05 -2.99
CA LEU A 6 -8.82 -0.38 -3.65
C LEU A 6 -8.66 -1.89 -3.92
N LEU A 7 -9.65 -2.69 -3.57
CA LEU A 7 -9.60 -4.14 -3.86
C LEU A 7 -9.44 -4.40 -5.34
N THR A 8 -10.21 -3.70 -6.18
CA THR A 8 -10.12 -3.82 -7.63
C THR A 8 -8.75 -3.38 -8.13
N PHE A 9 -8.22 -2.29 -7.60
CA PHE A 9 -6.88 -1.82 -7.93
C PHE A 9 -5.83 -2.91 -7.67
N PHE A 10 -5.88 -3.53 -6.49
CA PHE A 10 -4.92 -4.57 -6.13
C PHE A 10 -5.10 -5.85 -6.95
N ASP A 11 -6.32 -6.17 -7.35
CA ASP A 11 -6.57 -7.30 -8.25
C ASP A 11 -5.90 -7.05 -9.60
N HIS A 12 -6.05 -5.85 -10.16
CA HIS A 12 -5.38 -5.48 -11.40
C HIS A 12 -3.86 -5.51 -11.25
N PHE A 13 -3.34 -5.06 -10.11
CA PHE A 13 -1.91 -5.11 -9.84
C PHE A 13 -1.37 -6.54 -9.81
N LYS A 14 -2.07 -7.43 -9.11
CA LYS A 14 -1.69 -8.85 -9.04
C LYS A 14 -1.73 -9.53 -10.40
N ASN A 15 -2.64 -9.11 -11.27
CA ASN A 15 -2.80 -9.67 -12.60
C ASN A 15 -2.03 -8.91 -13.67
N LEU A 16 -1.22 -7.93 -13.30
CA LEU A 16 -0.37 -7.13 -14.19
C LEU A 16 -1.19 -6.40 -15.27
N GLU A 17 -2.36 -5.94 -14.92
CA GLU A 17 -3.29 -5.26 -15.82
C GLU A 17 -3.07 -3.73 -15.77
N TRP A 18 -1.99 -3.28 -16.38
CA TRP A 18 -1.52 -1.89 -16.27
C TRP A 18 -2.50 -0.85 -16.82
N GLN A 19 -3.18 -1.15 -17.92
CA GLN A 19 -4.15 -0.22 -18.48
C GLN A 19 -5.33 -0.01 -17.54
N MET A 20 -5.76 -1.07 -16.87
CA MET A 20 -6.86 -0.99 -15.90
C MET A 20 -6.46 -0.13 -14.70
N ILE A 21 -5.21 -0.25 -14.27
CA ILE A 21 -4.68 0.59 -13.19
C ILE A 21 -4.64 2.05 -13.65
N ASP A 22 -4.12 2.32 -14.85
CA ASP A 22 -4.06 3.67 -15.40
C ASP A 22 -5.44 4.31 -15.44
N ASP A 23 -6.46 3.55 -15.83
CA ASP A 23 -7.83 4.04 -15.92
C ASP A 23 -8.44 4.39 -14.55
N MET A 24 -7.92 3.82 -13.47
CA MET A 24 -8.38 4.10 -12.12
C MET A 24 -7.72 5.33 -11.49
N LEU A 25 -6.71 5.90 -12.14
CA LEU A 25 -5.96 7.03 -11.59
C LEU A 25 -6.38 8.33 -12.23
N ASP A 26 -6.55 9.38 -11.42
CA ASP A 26 -6.82 10.73 -11.90
C ASP A 26 -5.60 11.27 -12.65
N GLU A 27 -5.81 12.19 -13.59
CA GLU A 27 -4.73 12.82 -14.36
C GLU A 27 -3.69 13.49 -13.46
N ASN A 28 -4.13 14.03 -12.34
CA ASN A 28 -3.28 14.72 -11.38
C ASN A 28 -2.87 13.83 -10.21
N PHE A 29 -2.91 12.52 -10.40
CA PHE A 29 -2.59 11.55 -9.36
C PHE A 29 -1.21 11.81 -8.75
N LYS A 30 -1.14 11.68 -7.42
CA LYS A 30 0.10 11.75 -6.64
C LYS A 30 0.23 10.52 -5.76
N TYR A 31 1.42 9.94 -5.76
CA TYR A 31 1.78 8.83 -4.90
C TYR A 31 2.88 9.27 -3.95
N GLU A 32 2.64 9.18 -2.66
CA GLU A 32 3.55 9.69 -1.64
C GLU A 32 4.07 8.56 -0.76
N LEU A 33 5.38 8.44 -0.67
CA LEU A 33 6.07 7.51 0.22
C LEU A 33 6.55 8.28 1.45
N HIS A 34 5.82 8.17 2.53
CA HIS A 34 6.08 9.00 3.70
C HIS A 34 7.42 8.72 4.39
N TRP A 35 7.89 7.49 4.34
CA TRP A 35 9.18 7.14 4.97
C TRP A 35 10.39 7.73 4.23
N SER A 36 10.27 8.01 2.95
CA SER A 36 11.38 8.53 2.14
C SER A 36 11.20 9.99 1.74
N GLY A 37 10.00 10.54 1.94
CA GLY A 37 9.67 11.89 1.51
C GLY A 37 9.54 12.04 -0.01
N MET A 38 9.47 10.93 -0.75
CA MET A 38 9.36 10.96 -2.22
C MET A 38 7.91 11.07 -2.66
N THR A 39 7.69 11.81 -3.74
CA THR A 39 6.38 11.95 -4.38
C THR A 39 6.52 11.63 -5.86
N PHE A 40 5.59 10.84 -6.39
CA PHE A 40 5.58 10.43 -7.79
C PHE A 40 4.29 10.91 -8.45
N ASP A 41 4.40 11.36 -9.69
CA ASP A 41 3.21 11.64 -10.49
C ASP A 41 2.66 10.33 -11.07
N LYS A 42 1.58 10.42 -11.86
CA LYS A 42 0.91 9.25 -12.43
C LYS A 42 1.85 8.40 -13.27
N ASN A 43 2.62 9.02 -14.16
CA ASN A 43 3.50 8.28 -15.06
C ASN A 43 4.64 7.60 -14.32
N ASP A 44 5.23 8.29 -13.36
CA ASP A 44 6.30 7.74 -12.53
C ASP A 44 5.78 6.60 -11.67
N PHE A 45 4.58 6.73 -11.12
CA PHE A 45 3.96 5.67 -10.34
C PHE A 45 3.72 4.42 -11.18
N LEU A 46 3.17 4.59 -12.39
CA LEU A 46 2.93 3.46 -13.29
C LEU A 46 4.22 2.75 -13.66
N SER A 47 5.28 3.50 -13.92
CA SER A 47 6.59 2.92 -14.18
C SER A 47 7.13 2.16 -12.98
N LEU A 48 6.97 2.75 -11.78
CA LEU A 48 7.43 2.14 -10.53
C LEU A 48 6.74 0.80 -10.28
N VAL A 49 5.41 0.73 -10.41
CA VAL A 49 4.68 -0.51 -10.13
C VAL A 49 4.99 -1.59 -11.16
N LYS A 50 5.18 -1.21 -12.43
CA LYS A 50 5.58 -2.16 -13.46
C LYS A 50 6.94 -2.78 -13.17
N VAL A 51 7.93 -1.94 -12.91
CA VAL A 51 9.29 -2.41 -12.63
C VAL A 51 9.28 -3.31 -11.38
N THR A 52 8.58 -2.86 -10.34
CA THR A 52 8.49 -3.65 -9.10
C THR A 52 7.86 -5.01 -9.35
N ALA A 53 6.77 -5.05 -10.10
CA ALA A 53 6.08 -6.31 -10.37
C ALA A 53 6.90 -7.24 -11.25
N GLU A 54 7.60 -6.69 -12.25
CA GLU A 54 8.37 -7.49 -13.20
C GLU A 54 9.71 -7.97 -12.66
N GLU A 55 10.40 -7.15 -11.86
CA GLU A 55 11.74 -7.47 -11.39
C GLU A 55 11.77 -8.09 -10.00
N VAL A 56 10.79 -7.79 -9.16
CA VAL A 56 10.78 -8.21 -7.76
C VAL A 56 9.75 -9.29 -7.48
N GLN A 57 9.01 -9.71 -8.52
CA GLN A 57 8.09 -10.83 -8.39
C GLN A 57 8.78 -12.09 -7.87
N PRO A 58 8.06 -12.98 -7.17
CA PRO A 58 6.63 -12.90 -6.88
C PRO A 58 6.28 -12.13 -5.62
N TRP A 59 7.23 -11.75 -4.81
CA TRP A 59 6.92 -11.21 -3.50
C TRP A 59 6.30 -9.82 -3.53
N SER A 60 6.56 -9.02 -4.54
CA SER A 60 5.98 -7.69 -4.66
C SER A 60 4.46 -7.73 -4.83
N THR A 61 3.95 -8.83 -5.37
CA THR A 61 2.52 -9.06 -5.53
C THR A 61 1.95 -9.98 -4.46
N ASN A 62 2.79 -10.45 -3.54
CA ASN A 62 2.40 -11.36 -2.47
C ASN A 62 2.06 -10.55 -1.22
N PHE A 63 0.84 -10.09 -1.15
CA PHE A 63 0.34 -9.32 -0.02
C PHE A 63 -1.11 -9.68 0.26
N GLU A 64 -1.55 -9.36 1.47
CA GLU A 64 -2.95 -9.53 1.89
C GLU A 64 -3.47 -8.23 2.46
N ILE A 65 -4.72 -7.92 2.15
CA ILE A 65 -5.42 -6.78 2.75
C ILE A 65 -6.06 -7.26 4.03
N ILE A 66 -5.63 -6.68 5.14
CA ILE A 66 -6.14 -7.05 6.47
C ILE A 66 -7.44 -6.29 6.77
N ASN A 67 -7.49 -5.02 6.38
CA ASN A 67 -8.61 -4.16 6.69
C ASN A 67 -8.75 -3.05 5.67
N GLU A 68 -10.00 -2.67 5.38
CA GLU A 68 -10.29 -1.52 4.52
C GLU A 68 -11.43 -0.73 5.16
N VAL A 69 -11.24 0.57 5.33
CA VAL A 69 -12.24 1.46 5.90
C VAL A 69 -12.41 2.65 4.96
N GLN A 70 -13.65 3.05 4.74
CA GLN A 70 -13.99 4.19 3.87
C GLN A 70 -14.65 5.31 4.66
N PHE A 71 -14.20 6.54 4.43
CA PHE A 71 -14.76 7.74 5.00
C PHE A 71 -14.95 8.76 3.88
N GLY A 72 -16.19 8.90 3.38
CA GLY A 72 -16.45 9.83 2.28
C GLY A 72 -15.60 9.51 1.05
N ASN A 73 -14.71 10.43 0.69
CA ASN A 73 -13.81 10.24 -0.45
C ASN A 73 -12.42 9.71 -0.06
N VAL A 74 -12.29 9.16 1.15
CA VAL A 74 -11.02 8.63 1.62
C VAL A 74 -11.17 7.15 1.92
N THR A 75 -10.22 6.34 1.45
CA THR A 75 -10.13 4.93 1.79
C THR A 75 -8.82 4.68 2.53
N VAL A 76 -8.90 3.96 3.64
CA VAL A 76 -7.73 3.55 4.41
C VAL A 76 -7.62 2.05 4.33
N ILE A 77 -6.45 1.56 3.88
CA ILE A 77 -6.18 0.14 3.77
C ILE A 77 -4.99 -0.21 4.64
N GLN A 78 -5.14 -1.30 5.39
CA GLN A 78 -4.05 -1.92 6.10
C GLN A 78 -3.71 -3.22 5.38
N LEU A 79 -2.47 -3.36 4.95
CA LEU A 79 -2.04 -4.56 4.25
C LEU A 79 -0.76 -5.13 4.84
N VAL A 80 -0.55 -6.41 4.61
CA VAL A 80 0.67 -7.11 4.98
C VAL A 80 1.33 -7.63 3.72
N LYS A 81 2.61 -7.34 3.55
CA LYS A 81 3.42 -7.91 2.47
C LYS A 81 4.16 -9.13 3.01
N LEU A 82 3.97 -10.23 2.32
CA LEU A 82 4.62 -11.49 2.65
C LEU A 82 5.90 -11.56 1.83
N GLY A 83 7.03 -11.36 2.48
CA GLY A 83 8.32 -11.36 1.81
C GLY A 83 8.76 -12.75 1.35
N PRO A 84 9.98 -12.87 0.82
CA PRO A 84 10.56 -14.17 0.49
C PRO A 84 10.66 -15.05 1.73
N ASP A 85 10.84 -16.35 1.49
CA ASP A 85 10.87 -17.35 2.55
C ASP A 85 11.68 -16.93 3.77
N LYS A 86 11.08 -17.06 4.94
CA LYS A 86 11.67 -16.80 6.26
C LYS A 86 11.86 -15.34 6.64
N GLU A 87 11.42 -14.38 5.81
CA GLU A 87 11.43 -13.00 6.23
C GLU A 87 10.13 -12.68 6.98
N PRO A 88 10.19 -11.89 8.05
CA PRO A 88 8.99 -11.44 8.74
C PRO A 88 8.13 -10.60 7.80
N PRO A 89 6.80 -10.68 7.91
CA PRO A 89 5.93 -9.84 7.11
C PRO A 89 6.13 -8.36 7.41
N THR A 90 5.91 -7.55 6.39
CA THR A 90 5.98 -6.10 6.49
C THR A 90 4.58 -5.52 6.43
N PHE A 91 4.28 -4.59 7.33
CA PHE A 91 2.96 -3.96 7.37
C PHE A 91 3.00 -2.59 6.74
N GLU A 92 1.97 -2.28 5.97
CA GLU A 92 1.81 -0.96 5.36
C GLU A 92 0.41 -0.43 5.59
N LEU A 93 0.32 0.89 5.76
CA LEU A 93 -0.94 1.62 5.81
C LEU A 93 -0.99 2.50 4.57
N MET A 94 -2.08 2.41 3.82
CA MET A 94 -2.26 3.18 2.60
C MET A 94 -3.53 4.02 2.71
N ILE A 95 -3.38 5.33 2.52
CA ILE A 95 -4.50 6.27 2.56
C ILE A 95 -4.69 6.82 1.16
N SER A 96 -5.90 6.65 0.61
CA SER A 96 -6.21 7.09 -0.75
C SER A 96 -7.34 8.09 -0.75
N GLU A 97 -7.20 9.14 -1.56
CA GLU A 97 -8.24 10.12 -1.80
C GLU A 97 -8.81 9.93 -3.20
N TRP A 98 -10.12 10.05 -3.32
CA TRP A 98 -10.84 9.82 -4.57
C TRP A 98 -11.45 11.11 -5.12
N VAL A 99 -11.51 11.20 -6.45
CA VAL A 99 -12.30 12.18 -7.18
C VAL A 99 -13.23 11.37 -8.07
N GLY A 100 -14.53 11.30 -7.69
CA GLY A 100 -15.44 10.40 -8.38
C GLY A 100 -14.93 8.96 -8.33
N PRO A 101 -14.86 8.25 -9.45
CA PRO A 101 -14.39 6.86 -9.48
C PRO A 101 -12.88 6.72 -9.58
N LYS A 102 -12.13 7.82 -9.56
CA LYS A 102 -10.68 7.79 -9.76
C LYS A 102 -9.92 8.15 -8.51
N VAL A 103 -8.77 7.52 -8.33
CA VAL A 103 -7.86 7.82 -7.21
C VAL A 103 -7.04 9.05 -7.57
N LYS A 104 -7.12 10.06 -6.72
CA LYS A 104 -6.39 11.32 -6.89
C LYS A 104 -5.05 11.28 -6.16
N ARG A 105 -4.99 10.63 -5.02
CA ARG A 105 -3.81 10.64 -4.17
C ARG A 105 -3.73 9.34 -3.38
N MET A 106 -2.53 8.84 -3.23
CA MET A 106 -2.26 7.63 -2.46
C MET A 106 -1.03 7.87 -1.61
N SER A 107 -1.19 7.78 -0.30
CA SER A 107 -0.11 7.99 0.67
C SER A 107 0.17 6.69 1.38
N VAL A 108 1.43 6.27 1.38
CA VAL A 108 1.84 5.00 1.96
C VAL A 108 2.74 5.21 3.16
N TYR A 109 2.37 4.58 4.25
CA TYR A 109 3.11 4.55 5.51
C TYR A 109 3.61 3.13 5.73
N HIS A 110 4.91 3.00 5.84
CA HIS A 110 5.57 1.71 6.01
C HIS A 110 5.97 1.51 7.46
N CYS A 111 5.63 0.35 8.01
CA CYS A 111 6.08 -0.03 9.35
C CYS A 111 7.35 -0.85 9.19
N PRO A 112 8.52 -0.31 9.55
CA PRO A 112 9.76 -1.07 9.43
C PRO A 112 9.76 -2.25 10.40
N LYS A 113 10.60 -3.23 10.13
CA LYS A 113 10.81 -4.35 11.02
C LYS A 113 11.26 -3.82 12.39
N ILE A 114 10.49 -4.15 13.42
CA ILE A 114 10.86 -3.87 14.79
C ILE A 114 11.38 -5.18 15.37
N ASP A 115 12.51 -5.13 16.05
CA ASP A 115 13.01 -6.28 16.78
C ASP A 115 11.95 -6.68 17.81
N THR A 116 11.35 -7.85 17.63
CA THR A 116 10.24 -8.32 18.45
C THR A 116 10.63 -8.45 19.91
N GLU A 117 11.87 -8.88 20.18
CA GLU A 117 12.38 -9.05 21.55
C GLU A 117 12.46 -7.69 22.25
N VAL A 118 13.08 -6.71 21.60
CA VAL A 118 13.19 -5.35 22.17
C VAL A 118 11.81 -4.73 22.36
N SER A 119 10.93 -4.90 21.39
CA SER A 119 9.56 -4.39 21.47
C SER A 119 8.81 -5.01 22.66
N ASN A 120 8.94 -6.32 22.86
CA ASN A 120 8.27 -7.01 23.94
C ASN A 120 8.83 -6.58 25.31
N GLU A 121 10.13 -6.41 25.43
CA GLU A 121 10.74 -5.89 26.64
C GLU A 121 10.22 -4.52 27.01
N TRP A 122 10.10 -3.65 26.03
CA TRP A 122 9.58 -2.31 26.21
C TRP A 122 8.12 -2.33 26.67
N ILE A 123 7.29 -3.16 26.04
CA ILE A 123 5.89 -3.33 26.41
C ILE A 123 5.77 -3.87 27.84
N GLU A 124 6.55 -4.90 28.17
CA GLU A 124 6.53 -5.50 29.50
C GLU A 124 6.93 -4.50 30.58
N SER A 125 7.81 -3.54 30.26
CA SER A 125 8.20 -2.53 31.24
C SER A 125 7.03 -1.65 31.67
N PHE A 126 6.01 -1.46 30.81
CA PHE A 126 4.79 -0.72 31.14
C PHE A 126 3.80 -1.54 31.96
N ARG A 127 3.91 -2.85 31.93
CA ARG A 127 2.99 -3.75 32.65
C ARG A 127 3.43 -4.01 34.08
N LYS A 128 4.67 -3.68 34.42
CA LYS A 128 5.23 -3.96 35.74
C LYS A 128 4.89 -2.84 36.73
N ASP A 129 3.68 -2.89 37.22
CA ASP A 129 3.30 -2.04 38.36
C ASP A 129 2.35 -2.75 39.27
#